data_a97ab92c52f3e0da03856f95d5d449c8
#
_entry.id   a97ab92c52f3e0da03856f95d5d449c8
#
_cell.length_a   1.000
_cell.length_b   1.000
_cell.length_c   1.000
_cell.angle_alpha   90.00
_cell.angle_beta   90.00
_cell.angle_gamma   90.00
#
_symmetry.space_group_name_H-M   'P 1'
#
loop_
_entity.id
_entity.type
_entity.pdbx_description
1 polymer ?
#
loop_
_entity_poly.entity_id
_entity_poly.type
_entity_poly.pdbx_seq_one_letter_code
_entity_poly.pdbx_strand_id
1 'polypeptide(L)'
;MGKTAPGEDAMADEHYDAIVIGTSQGGRFLPVELAKAGRKVALVERDQLGGVCVNRGCTPTKTMVASARLAYQARRGGEYGVRVGPVSVDLAAVRERTRAMVAGARQNYASLLAQDGLDLIEGDAHFTGPRTVEIALTDGGTRRISAPVVVIDAGTRPKPLAITGAGDVRVLDSTSIMELDELPEHLIILGGGYIGLEFGQMFRRFGSDVTVIQSAPRLMMTE
;
A
#
# COMPACT_ATOMS: atom_id res chain seq x y z
N MET A 1 -51.28 12.34 -27.04
CA MET A 1 -50.85 11.62 -25.82
C MET A 1 -49.37 11.32 -25.96
N GLY A 2 -48.55 12.25 -25.52
CA GLY A 2 -47.10 12.10 -25.50
C GLY A 2 -46.69 11.31 -24.25
N LYS A 3 -45.96 10.19 -24.43
CA LYS A 3 -45.26 9.50 -23.35
C LYS A 3 -44.01 10.30 -23.04
N THR A 4 -44.00 10.95 -21.92
CA THR A 4 -42.80 11.44 -21.28
C THR A 4 -41.92 10.25 -20.97
N ALA A 5 -40.68 10.29 -21.45
CA ALA A 5 -39.62 9.38 -21.05
C ALA A 5 -39.42 9.48 -19.51
N PRO A 6 -39.05 8.37 -18.83
CA PRO A 6 -38.74 8.43 -17.41
C PRO A 6 -37.56 9.38 -17.23
N GLY A 7 -37.72 10.38 -16.34
CA GLY A 7 -36.72 11.33 -16.03
C GLY A 7 -35.47 10.60 -15.50
N GLU A 8 -34.29 11.04 -15.95
CA GLU A 8 -33.05 10.86 -15.23
C GLU A 8 -33.29 11.37 -13.81
N ASP A 9 -33.41 10.45 -12.86
CA ASP A 9 -33.31 10.78 -11.44
C ASP A 9 -31.95 11.49 -11.28
N ALA A 10 -31.99 12.81 -11.20
CA ALA A 10 -30.83 13.61 -10.83
C ALA A 10 -30.45 13.14 -9.43
N MET A 11 -29.40 12.33 -9.32
CA MET A 11 -28.86 11.86 -8.04
C MET A 11 -28.58 13.10 -7.20
N ALA A 12 -29.26 13.22 -6.05
CA ALA A 12 -29.08 14.36 -5.16
C ALA A 12 -27.64 14.38 -4.67
N ASP A 13 -26.97 15.50 -4.82
CA ASP A 13 -25.63 15.69 -4.27
C ASP A 13 -25.68 15.59 -2.73
N GLU A 14 -24.97 14.61 -2.18
CA GLU A 14 -24.79 14.50 -0.75
C GLU A 14 -23.73 15.50 -0.29
N HIS A 15 -24.02 16.23 0.81
CA HIS A 15 -23.11 17.24 1.35
C HIS A 15 -22.38 16.76 2.60
N TYR A 16 -21.07 16.99 2.63
CA TYR A 16 -20.17 16.72 3.74
C TYR A 16 -19.41 17.99 4.15
N ASP A 17 -18.86 18.01 5.35
CA ASP A 17 -17.94 19.07 5.80
C ASP A 17 -16.55 18.88 5.16
N ALA A 18 -16.16 17.62 4.94
CA ALA A 18 -14.92 17.27 4.27
C ALA A 18 -15.06 15.94 3.52
N ILE A 19 -14.31 15.82 2.41
CA ILE A 19 -14.10 14.57 1.68
C ILE A 19 -12.61 14.24 1.73
N VAL A 20 -12.27 13.00 2.07
CA VAL A 20 -10.90 12.48 2.00
C VAL A 20 -10.87 11.34 1.00
N ILE A 21 -10.02 11.45 -0.03
CA ILE A 21 -9.88 10.43 -1.08
C ILE A 21 -8.62 9.62 -0.82
N GLY A 22 -8.81 8.37 -0.42
CA GLY A 22 -7.77 7.42 -0.05
C GLY A 22 -7.58 7.27 1.46
N THR A 23 -7.20 6.06 1.86
CA THR A 23 -7.03 5.66 3.26
C THR A 23 -5.55 5.45 3.64
N SER A 24 -4.62 6.13 2.98
CA SER A 24 -3.20 6.05 3.30
C SER A 24 -2.87 6.76 4.62
N GLN A 25 -1.67 7.23 4.84
CA GLN A 25 -1.28 7.76 6.15
C GLN A 25 -1.99 9.06 6.52
N GLY A 26 -2.26 9.94 5.56
CA GLY A 26 -3.05 11.16 5.75
C GLY A 26 -4.53 10.85 5.99
N GLY A 27 -5.10 9.96 5.20
CA GLY A 27 -6.48 9.48 5.32
C GLY A 27 -6.76 8.66 6.57
N ARG A 28 -5.75 8.28 7.33
CA ARG A 28 -5.91 7.47 8.54
C ARG A 28 -6.42 8.26 9.74
N PHE A 29 -5.85 9.41 10.01
CA PHE A 29 -6.13 10.16 11.24
C PHE A 29 -7.02 11.35 11.00
N LEU A 30 -6.84 12.07 9.92
CA LEU A 30 -7.56 13.30 9.63
C LEU A 30 -9.09 13.12 9.63
N PRO A 31 -9.68 12.14 8.91
CA PRO A 31 -11.13 11.98 8.91
C PRO A 31 -11.68 11.59 10.30
N VAL A 32 -10.94 10.80 11.06
CA VAL A 32 -11.31 10.41 12.43
C VAL A 32 -11.34 11.63 13.36
N GLU A 33 -10.33 12.48 13.31
CA GLU A 33 -10.27 13.68 14.15
C GLU A 33 -11.32 14.71 13.74
N LEU A 34 -11.64 14.84 12.45
CA LEU A 34 -12.73 15.69 11.98
C LEU A 34 -14.09 15.15 12.46
N ALA A 35 -14.33 13.85 12.37
CA ALA A 35 -15.57 13.22 12.86
C ALA A 35 -15.73 13.41 14.37
N LYS A 36 -14.69 13.20 15.16
CA LYS A 36 -14.69 13.48 16.61
C LYS A 36 -14.96 14.95 16.94
N ALA A 37 -14.59 15.86 16.04
CA ALA A 37 -14.92 17.28 16.15
C ALA A 37 -16.35 17.62 15.69
N GLY A 38 -17.21 16.61 15.48
CA GLY A 38 -18.60 16.76 15.07
C GLY A 38 -18.80 17.11 13.60
N ARG A 39 -17.81 16.87 12.75
CA ARG A 39 -17.92 17.09 11.30
C ARG A 39 -18.44 15.85 10.60
N LYS A 40 -19.30 16.05 9.58
CA LYS A 40 -19.74 15.00 8.67
C LYS A 40 -18.67 14.80 7.60
N VAL A 41 -17.99 13.65 7.60
CA VAL A 41 -16.83 13.37 6.73
C VAL A 41 -17.10 12.17 5.85
N ALA A 42 -16.83 12.30 4.54
CA ALA A 42 -16.74 11.17 3.61
C ALA A 42 -15.27 10.75 3.47
N LEU A 43 -15.00 9.47 3.63
CA LEU A 43 -13.71 8.84 3.36
C LEU A 43 -13.90 7.82 2.23
N VAL A 44 -13.23 8.03 1.10
CA VAL A 44 -13.40 7.19 -0.09
C VAL A 44 -12.18 6.29 -0.27
N GLU A 45 -12.40 4.98 -0.41
CA GLU A 45 -11.33 4.01 -0.69
C GLU A 45 -11.74 3.08 -1.83
N ARG A 46 -10.87 2.91 -2.81
CA ARG A 46 -11.16 2.08 -3.99
C ARG A 46 -10.66 0.65 -3.92
N ASP A 47 -9.75 0.35 -2.98
CA ASP A 47 -9.11 -0.98 -2.88
C ASP A 47 -9.13 -1.40 -1.39
N GLN A 48 -8.00 -1.46 -0.76
CA GLN A 48 -7.87 -1.99 0.60
C GLN A 48 -7.49 -0.90 1.58
N LEU A 49 -8.18 -0.86 2.72
CA LEU A 49 -7.92 0.08 3.80
C LEU A 49 -6.43 0.12 4.20
N GLY A 50 -5.91 1.33 4.40
CA GLY A 50 -4.54 1.57 4.83
C GLY A 50 -3.57 1.91 3.71
N GLY A 51 -4.04 1.90 2.44
CA GLY A 51 -3.26 2.31 1.27
C GLY A 51 -1.99 1.48 1.06
N VAL A 52 -1.04 2.04 0.32
CA VAL A 52 0.22 1.37 -0.03
C VAL A 52 1.03 0.98 1.21
N CYS A 53 1.12 1.86 2.21
CA CYS A 53 1.96 1.62 3.39
C CYS A 53 1.56 0.36 4.16
N VAL A 54 0.26 0.16 4.40
CA VAL A 54 -0.24 -1.01 5.13
C VAL A 54 -0.20 -2.26 4.25
N ASN A 55 -0.58 -2.14 2.99
CA ASN A 55 -0.87 -3.29 2.14
C ASN A 55 0.34 -3.77 1.33
N ARG A 56 1.16 -2.84 0.82
CA ARG A 56 2.22 -3.12 -0.18
C ARG A 56 3.52 -2.36 0.08
N GLY A 57 3.68 -1.75 1.26
CA GLY A 57 4.81 -0.90 1.60
C GLY A 57 5.38 -1.19 2.98
N CYS A 58 5.23 -0.24 3.90
CA CYS A 58 5.90 -0.24 5.21
C CYS A 58 5.62 -1.49 6.04
N THR A 59 4.36 -1.86 6.22
CA THR A 59 3.97 -2.98 7.08
C THR A 59 4.54 -4.32 6.58
N PRO A 60 4.28 -4.75 5.33
CA PRO A 60 4.82 -6.01 4.83
C PRO A 60 6.35 -5.99 4.75
N THR A 61 6.95 -4.92 4.26
CA THR A 61 8.41 -4.83 4.13
C THR A 61 9.10 -4.94 5.50
N LYS A 62 8.64 -4.19 6.51
CA LYS A 62 9.26 -4.26 7.85
C LYS A 62 9.04 -5.62 8.52
N THR A 63 7.92 -6.28 8.24
CA THR A 63 7.67 -7.65 8.73
C THR A 63 8.67 -8.65 8.14
N MET A 64 8.93 -8.57 6.83
CA MET A 64 9.93 -9.41 6.15
C MET A 64 11.35 -9.07 6.59
N VAL A 65 11.69 -7.78 6.73
CA VAL A 65 12.99 -7.32 7.23
C VAL A 65 13.28 -7.87 8.64
N ALA A 66 12.27 -7.96 9.52
CA ALA A 66 12.43 -8.56 10.84
C ALA A 66 12.85 -10.04 10.74
N SER A 67 12.21 -10.81 9.85
CA SER A 67 12.60 -12.22 9.59
C SER A 67 14.00 -12.33 8.99
N ALA A 68 14.36 -11.47 8.04
CA ALA A 68 15.68 -11.43 7.44
C ALA A 68 16.78 -11.06 8.46
N ARG A 69 16.48 -10.12 9.36
CA ARG A 69 17.38 -9.74 10.47
C ARG A 69 17.61 -10.91 11.41
N LEU A 70 16.56 -11.66 11.77
CA LEU A 70 16.69 -12.84 12.61
C LEU A 70 17.58 -13.90 11.96
N ALA A 71 17.37 -14.22 10.68
CA ALA A 71 18.20 -15.17 9.94
C ALA A 71 19.68 -14.73 9.89
N TYR A 72 19.95 -13.45 9.68
CA TYR A 72 21.28 -12.87 9.70
C TYR A 72 21.94 -12.99 11.09
N GLN A 73 21.23 -12.63 12.16
CA GLN A 73 21.73 -12.72 13.54
C GLN A 73 21.99 -14.17 13.95
N ALA A 74 21.11 -15.09 13.59
CA ALA A 74 21.28 -16.52 13.87
C ALA A 74 22.59 -17.05 13.25
N ARG A 75 22.87 -16.73 11.96
CA ARG A 75 24.14 -17.15 11.31
C ARG A 75 25.38 -16.57 11.99
N ARG A 76 25.27 -15.41 12.63
CA ARG A 76 26.35 -14.73 13.33
C ARG A 76 26.40 -15.05 14.84
N GLY A 77 25.53 -15.94 15.32
CA GLY A 77 25.48 -16.30 16.76
C GLY A 77 26.83 -16.67 17.35
N GLY A 78 27.70 -17.34 16.58
CA GLY A 78 29.06 -17.70 17.00
C GLY A 78 29.94 -16.51 17.42
N GLU A 79 29.77 -15.34 16.81
CA GLU A 79 30.46 -14.10 17.15
C GLU A 79 30.09 -13.61 18.56
N TYR A 80 28.94 -14.04 19.06
CA TYR A 80 28.38 -13.71 20.37
C TYR A 80 28.46 -14.89 21.36
N GLY A 81 29.22 -15.97 21.03
CA GLY A 81 29.28 -17.17 21.85
C GLY A 81 28.05 -18.07 21.83
N VAL A 82 27.05 -17.78 20.93
CA VAL A 82 25.82 -18.58 20.77
C VAL A 82 26.00 -19.57 19.63
N ARG A 83 25.91 -20.85 19.92
CA ARG A 83 26.00 -21.91 18.93
C ARG A 83 24.62 -22.20 18.33
N VAL A 84 24.49 -21.98 17.03
CA VAL A 84 23.29 -22.32 16.23
C VAL A 84 23.70 -23.33 15.16
N GLY A 85 22.79 -24.24 14.85
CA GLY A 85 22.94 -25.16 13.72
C GLY A 85 22.79 -24.45 12.36
N PRO A 86 22.71 -25.19 11.25
CA PRO A 86 22.44 -24.62 9.93
C PRO A 86 21.16 -23.79 9.91
N VAL A 87 21.23 -22.58 9.34
CA VAL A 87 20.10 -21.66 9.26
C VAL A 87 19.56 -21.67 7.84
N SER A 88 18.33 -22.16 7.66
CA SER A 88 17.54 -22.06 6.42
C SER A 88 16.40 -21.05 6.58
N VAL A 89 15.91 -20.55 5.46
CA VAL A 89 14.77 -19.63 5.41
C VAL A 89 13.67 -20.26 4.59
N ASP A 90 12.51 -20.42 5.19
CA ASP A 90 11.27 -20.76 4.50
C ASP A 90 10.56 -19.46 4.10
N LEU A 91 10.66 -19.09 2.82
CA LEU A 91 10.10 -17.86 2.30
C LEU A 91 8.57 -17.89 2.31
N ALA A 92 7.96 -19.05 2.12
CA ALA A 92 6.50 -19.19 2.18
C ALA A 92 5.97 -18.91 3.59
N ALA A 93 6.64 -19.41 4.63
CA ALA A 93 6.31 -19.10 6.02
C ALA A 93 6.52 -17.61 6.36
N VAL A 94 7.58 -16.98 5.83
CA VAL A 94 7.82 -15.55 6.00
C VAL A 94 6.70 -14.75 5.34
N ARG A 95 6.26 -15.13 4.14
CA ARG A 95 5.15 -14.50 3.43
C ARG A 95 3.84 -14.64 4.18
N GLU A 96 3.51 -15.82 4.67
CA GLU A 96 2.28 -16.06 5.43
C GLU A 96 2.23 -15.22 6.71
N ARG A 97 3.34 -15.18 7.46
CA ARG A 97 3.48 -14.29 8.61
C ARG A 97 3.26 -12.82 8.21
N THR A 98 3.75 -12.41 7.05
CA THR A 98 3.61 -11.04 6.54
C THR A 98 2.15 -10.75 6.19
N ARG A 99 1.45 -11.67 5.54
CA ARG A 99 0.01 -11.55 5.23
C ARG A 99 -0.84 -11.44 6.49
N ALA A 100 -0.54 -12.23 7.51
CA ALA A 100 -1.23 -12.16 8.79
C ALA A 100 -1.06 -10.79 9.48
N MET A 101 0.15 -10.23 9.45
CA MET A 101 0.43 -8.88 9.98
C MET A 101 -0.32 -7.78 9.22
N VAL A 102 -0.37 -7.87 7.90
CA VAL A 102 -1.13 -6.94 7.05
C VAL A 102 -2.63 -7.04 7.34
N ALA A 103 -3.17 -8.27 7.44
CA ALA A 103 -4.58 -8.49 7.77
C ALA A 103 -4.96 -7.89 9.12
N GLY A 104 -4.15 -8.12 10.16
CA GLY A 104 -4.35 -7.53 11.48
C GLY A 104 -4.27 -5.99 11.47
N ALA A 105 -3.35 -5.43 10.69
CA ALA A 105 -3.25 -3.98 10.53
C ALA A 105 -4.50 -3.38 9.84
N ARG A 106 -5.06 -4.04 8.83
CA ARG A 106 -6.32 -3.62 8.17
C ARG A 106 -7.49 -3.66 9.15
N GLN A 107 -7.60 -4.73 9.93
CA GLN A 107 -8.67 -4.86 10.93
C GLN A 107 -8.60 -3.76 11.98
N ASN A 108 -7.42 -3.45 12.50
CA ASN A 108 -7.22 -2.33 13.42
C ASN A 108 -7.59 -1.00 12.77
N TYR A 109 -7.30 -0.85 11.48
CA TYR A 109 -7.65 0.34 10.72
C TYR A 109 -9.16 0.47 10.55
N ALA A 110 -9.86 -0.60 10.16
CA ALA A 110 -11.32 -0.62 10.06
C ALA A 110 -11.98 -0.25 11.39
N SER A 111 -11.47 -0.79 12.51
CA SER A 111 -11.97 -0.45 13.86
C SER A 111 -11.73 1.03 14.21
N LEU A 112 -10.63 1.63 13.76
CA LEU A 112 -10.35 3.04 13.95
C LEU A 112 -11.32 3.94 13.19
N LEU A 113 -11.74 3.52 11.99
CA LEU A 113 -12.64 4.27 11.12
C LEU A 113 -14.12 4.17 11.54
N ALA A 114 -14.48 3.23 12.41
CA ALA A 114 -15.84 3.07 12.92
C ALA A 114 -16.18 4.18 13.94
N GLN A 115 -16.34 5.41 13.42
CA GLN A 115 -16.68 6.61 14.20
C GLN A 115 -18.00 7.20 13.73
N ASP A 116 -18.79 7.73 14.65
CA ASP A 116 -19.98 8.51 14.30
C ASP A 116 -19.58 9.76 13.49
N GLY A 117 -20.31 10.03 12.41
CA GLY A 117 -20.04 11.16 11.52
C GLY A 117 -19.01 10.89 10.42
N LEU A 118 -18.37 9.70 10.41
CA LEU A 118 -17.49 9.26 9.33
C LEU A 118 -18.20 8.24 8.44
N ASP A 119 -18.36 8.58 7.16
CA ASP A 119 -18.93 7.71 6.14
C ASP A 119 -17.79 7.13 5.28
N LEU A 120 -17.51 5.84 5.45
CA LEU A 120 -16.56 5.11 4.60
C LEU A 120 -17.28 4.62 3.36
N ILE A 121 -16.84 5.13 2.20
CA ILE A 121 -17.43 4.82 0.89
C ILE A 121 -16.43 3.99 0.09
N GLU A 122 -16.78 2.74 -0.19
CA GLU A 122 -15.95 1.87 -1.02
C GLU A 122 -16.24 2.11 -2.50
N GLY A 123 -15.25 2.67 -3.23
CA GLY A 123 -15.41 3.02 -4.64
C GLY A 123 -14.27 3.85 -5.19
N ASP A 124 -14.26 4.03 -6.49
CA ASP A 124 -13.28 4.84 -7.22
C ASP A 124 -13.81 6.26 -7.44
N ALA A 125 -13.09 7.24 -6.90
CA ALA A 125 -13.47 8.64 -6.88
C ALA A 125 -12.84 9.44 -8.02
N HIS A 126 -13.64 10.26 -8.69
CA HIS A 126 -13.12 11.24 -9.64
C HIS A 126 -13.84 12.59 -9.48
N PHE A 127 -13.13 13.67 -9.81
CA PHE A 127 -13.70 15.01 -9.73
C PHE A 127 -14.63 15.28 -10.92
N THR A 128 -15.84 15.76 -10.64
CA THR A 128 -16.79 16.31 -11.63
C THR A 128 -16.91 17.83 -11.53
N GLY A 129 -16.27 18.44 -10.53
CA GLY A 129 -16.19 19.87 -10.32
C GLY A 129 -15.14 20.21 -9.24
N PRO A 130 -14.86 21.48 -8.96
CA PRO A 130 -13.80 21.89 -8.01
C PRO A 130 -13.97 21.32 -6.59
N ARG A 131 -15.20 20.99 -6.18
CA ARG A 131 -15.54 20.49 -4.84
C ARG A 131 -16.58 19.38 -4.89
N THR A 132 -16.77 18.80 -6.06
CA THR A 132 -17.74 17.73 -6.32
C THR A 132 -16.98 16.51 -6.79
N VAL A 133 -17.29 15.38 -6.18
CA VAL A 133 -16.66 14.09 -6.46
C VAL A 133 -17.77 13.09 -6.80
N GLU A 134 -17.59 12.36 -7.87
CA GLU A 134 -18.41 11.22 -8.22
C GLU A 134 -17.65 9.94 -7.90
N ILE A 135 -18.33 8.96 -7.32
CA ILE A 135 -17.75 7.72 -6.83
C ILE A 135 -18.46 6.55 -7.50
N ALA A 136 -17.72 5.79 -8.31
CA ALA A 136 -18.18 4.50 -8.81
C ALA A 136 -18.05 3.48 -7.67
N LEU A 137 -19.18 3.04 -7.11
CA LEU A 137 -19.23 2.15 -5.95
C LEU A 137 -18.75 0.74 -6.30
N THR A 138 -18.07 0.08 -5.40
CA THR A 138 -17.54 -1.28 -5.57
C THR A 138 -18.66 -2.33 -5.74
N ASP A 139 -19.81 -2.11 -5.10
CA ASP A 139 -21.02 -2.95 -5.18
C ASP A 139 -21.95 -2.57 -6.35
N GLY A 140 -21.58 -1.59 -7.14
CA GLY A 140 -22.32 -1.05 -8.28
C GLY A 140 -23.09 0.23 -7.96
N GLY A 141 -23.37 0.99 -9.02
CA GLY A 141 -23.99 2.29 -8.90
C GLY A 141 -22.99 3.43 -8.73
N THR A 142 -23.51 4.62 -8.48
CA THR A 142 -22.71 5.86 -8.38
C THR A 142 -23.24 6.73 -7.26
N ARG A 143 -22.37 7.31 -6.47
CA ARG A 143 -22.70 8.38 -5.51
C ARG A 143 -22.03 9.67 -5.97
N ARG A 144 -22.72 10.78 -5.82
CA ARG A 144 -22.19 12.12 -6.05
C ARG A 144 -22.22 12.91 -4.76
N ILE A 145 -21.06 13.37 -4.36
CA ILE A 145 -20.86 14.03 -3.08
C ILE A 145 -20.11 15.36 -3.25
N SER A 146 -20.31 16.28 -2.34
CA SER A 146 -19.63 17.58 -2.36
C SER A 146 -19.22 18.02 -0.95
N ALA A 147 -18.12 18.79 -0.86
CA ALA A 147 -17.66 19.37 0.39
C ALA A 147 -16.84 20.65 0.16
N PRO A 148 -16.83 21.60 1.11
CA PRO A 148 -15.95 22.77 1.02
C PRO A 148 -14.46 22.43 1.04
N VAL A 149 -14.09 21.29 1.62
CA VAL A 149 -12.71 20.78 1.71
C VAL A 149 -12.63 19.38 1.11
N VAL A 150 -11.72 19.19 0.16
CA VAL A 150 -11.41 17.87 -0.42
C VAL A 150 -9.92 17.62 -0.25
N VAL A 151 -9.57 16.53 0.43
CA VAL A 151 -8.20 16.09 0.68
C VAL A 151 -7.88 14.90 -0.23
N ILE A 152 -6.79 14.99 -0.97
CA ILE A 152 -6.34 13.93 -1.88
C ILE A 152 -5.19 13.18 -1.20
N ASP A 153 -5.47 11.94 -0.80
CA ASP A 153 -4.49 10.98 -0.23
C ASP A 153 -4.44 9.70 -1.06
N ALA A 154 -4.49 9.85 -2.39
CA ALA A 154 -4.61 8.78 -3.37
C ALA A 154 -3.37 7.87 -3.46
N GLY A 155 -2.28 8.19 -2.76
CA GLY A 155 -1.07 7.39 -2.70
C GLY A 155 -0.29 7.35 -4.01
N THR A 156 0.52 6.29 -4.17
CA THR A 156 1.40 6.07 -5.33
C THR A 156 1.33 4.63 -5.80
N ARG A 157 1.89 4.37 -6.97
CA ARG A 157 2.09 3.04 -7.52
C ARG A 157 3.49 2.94 -8.15
N PRO A 158 4.09 1.74 -8.23
CA PRO A 158 5.34 1.54 -8.93
C PRO A 158 5.24 2.01 -10.39
N LYS A 159 6.29 2.70 -10.86
CA LYS A 159 6.38 3.07 -12.27
C LYS A 159 6.77 1.84 -13.09
N PRO A 160 6.11 1.57 -14.22
CA PRO A 160 6.52 0.50 -15.13
C PRO A 160 7.98 0.68 -15.58
N LEU A 161 8.70 -0.43 -15.67
CA LEU A 161 10.09 -0.43 -16.16
C LEU A 161 10.10 -0.25 -17.68
N ALA A 162 10.69 0.84 -18.15
CA ALA A 162 10.83 1.17 -19.57
C ALA A 162 12.28 0.95 -20.03
N ILE A 163 12.72 -0.31 -20.05
CA ILE A 163 14.06 -0.72 -20.52
C ILE A 163 13.88 -1.76 -21.62
N THR A 164 14.67 -1.67 -22.69
CA THR A 164 14.67 -2.65 -23.78
C THR A 164 15.01 -4.05 -23.25
N GLY A 165 14.23 -5.06 -23.63
CA GLY A 165 14.39 -6.44 -23.15
C GLY A 165 13.75 -6.73 -21.78
N ALA A 166 13.13 -5.75 -21.10
CA ALA A 166 12.45 -5.99 -19.82
C ALA A 166 11.26 -6.96 -19.94
N GLY A 167 10.65 -7.04 -21.13
CA GLY A 167 9.54 -7.98 -21.38
C GLY A 167 9.99 -9.44 -21.55
N ASP A 168 11.29 -9.69 -21.74
CA ASP A 168 11.84 -11.02 -21.98
C ASP A 168 12.28 -11.73 -20.67
N VAL A 169 12.21 -11.04 -19.54
CA VAL A 169 12.64 -11.52 -18.23
C VAL A 169 11.55 -11.27 -17.17
N ARG A 170 11.64 -12.04 -16.09
CA ARG A 170 10.73 -11.81 -14.93
C ARG A 170 11.14 -10.54 -14.20
N VAL A 171 10.39 -9.46 -14.40
CA VAL A 171 10.56 -8.21 -13.68
C VAL A 171 9.65 -8.20 -12.45
N LEU A 172 10.20 -7.80 -11.32
CA LEU A 172 9.49 -7.62 -10.06
C LEU A 172 9.50 -6.15 -9.67
N ASP A 173 8.41 -5.69 -9.09
CA ASP A 173 8.31 -4.42 -8.41
C ASP A 173 8.28 -4.60 -6.88
N SER A 174 8.19 -3.50 -6.14
CA SER A 174 8.14 -3.52 -4.68
C SER A 174 6.93 -4.26 -4.09
N THR A 175 5.91 -4.56 -4.88
CA THR A 175 4.74 -5.34 -4.47
C THR A 175 4.95 -6.82 -4.79
N SER A 176 5.24 -7.12 -6.05
CA SER A 176 5.34 -8.50 -6.54
C SER A 176 6.53 -9.28 -5.97
N ILE A 177 7.60 -8.61 -5.56
CA ILE A 177 8.75 -9.26 -4.91
C ILE A 177 8.38 -9.86 -3.54
N MET A 178 7.40 -9.29 -2.84
CA MET A 178 6.94 -9.80 -1.55
C MET A 178 6.01 -11.02 -1.67
N GLU A 179 5.57 -11.32 -2.88
CA GLU A 179 4.68 -12.45 -3.18
C GLU A 179 5.44 -13.65 -3.77
N LEU A 180 6.77 -13.63 -3.77
CA LEU A 180 7.58 -14.75 -4.22
C LEU A 180 7.34 -15.99 -3.35
N ASP A 181 7.18 -17.15 -4.00
CA ASP A 181 7.07 -18.45 -3.35
C ASP A 181 8.43 -19.01 -2.95
N GLU A 182 9.44 -18.74 -3.76
CA GLU A 182 10.79 -19.28 -3.62
C GLU A 182 11.82 -18.15 -3.58
N LEU A 183 12.89 -18.42 -2.85
CA LEU A 183 14.01 -17.50 -2.76
C LEU A 183 14.80 -17.56 -4.07
N PRO A 184 14.95 -16.45 -4.83
CA PRO A 184 15.77 -16.45 -6.03
C PRO A 184 17.24 -16.68 -5.65
N GLU A 185 17.95 -17.48 -6.44
CA GLU A 185 19.40 -17.67 -6.27
C GLU A 185 20.14 -16.34 -6.41
N HIS A 186 19.75 -15.56 -7.43
CA HIS A 186 20.35 -14.25 -7.70
C HIS A 186 19.26 -13.21 -7.99
N LEU A 187 19.32 -12.09 -7.27
CA LEU A 187 18.44 -10.94 -7.42
C LEU A 187 19.22 -9.75 -7.98
N ILE A 188 18.82 -9.25 -9.15
CA ILE A 188 19.35 -8.02 -9.73
C ILE A 188 18.39 -6.88 -9.40
N ILE A 189 18.89 -5.81 -8.79
CA ILE A 189 18.13 -4.64 -8.41
C ILE A 189 18.52 -3.46 -9.28
N LEU A 190 17.54 -2.88 -9.96
CA LEU A 190 17.72 -1.68 -10.77
C LEU A 190 17.34 -0.45 -9.96
N GLY A 191 18.32 0.32 -9.56
CA GLY A 191 18.20 1.53 -8.75
C GLY A 191 18.69 1.33 -7.32
N GLY A 192 19.59 2.21 -6.89
CA GLY A 192 20.20 2.22 -5.55
C GLY A 192 19.55 3.19 -4.57
N GLY A 193 18.23 3.43 -4.69
CA GLY A 193 17.43 4.16 -3.71
C GLY A 193 17.04 3.28 -2.51
N TYR A 194 16.36 3.88 -1.50
CA TYR A 194 16.04 3.21 -0.24
C TYR A 194 15.25 1.90 -0.41
N ILE A 195 14.29 1.84 -1.32
CA ILE A 195 13.49 0.62 -1.59
C ILE A 195 14.39 -0.50 -2.12
N GLY A 196 15.20 -0.20 -3.13
CA GLY A 196 16.11 -1.19 -3.73
C GLY A 196 17.13 -1.72 -2.73
N LEU A 197 17.71 -0.85 -1.90
CA LEU A 197 18.68 -1.24 -0.88
C LEU A 197 18.03 -2.04 0.26
N GLU A 198 16.81 -1.70 0.66
CA GLU A 198 16.09 -2.44 1.69
C GLU A 198 15.76 -3.87 1.23
N PHE A 199 15.22 -4.03 0.03
CA PHE A 199 14.97 -5.36 -0.54
C PHE A 199 16.27 -6.12 -0.82
N GLY A 200 17.29 -5.46 -1.35
CA GLY A 200 18.59 -6.07 -1.58
C GLY A 200 19.21 -6.64 -0.31
N GLN A 201 19.25 -5.85 0.74
CA GLN A 201 19.75 -6.33 2.03
C GLN A 201 18.89 -7.46 2.61
N MET A 202 17.58 -7.36 2.48
CA MET A 202 16.63 -8.36 2.96
C MET A 202 16.86 -9.71 2.25
N PHE A 203 16.88 -9.73 0.93
CA PHE A 203 17.08 -10.95 0.15
C PHE A 203 18.48 -11.53 0.32
N ARG A 204 19.52 -10.67 0.43
CA ARG A 204 20.87 -11.11 0.78
C ARG A 204 20.92 -11.82 2.14
N ARG A 205 20.18 -11.32 3.12
CA ARG A 205 20.05 -11.95 4.44
C ARG A 205 19.24 -13.22 4.41
N PHE A 206 18.30 -13.36 3.52
CA PHE A 206 17.59 -14.63 3.30
C PHE A 206 18.49 -15.69 2.66
N GLY A 207 19.46 -15.30 1.81
CA GLY A 207 20.42 -16.21 1.21
C GLY A 207 20.65 -16.03 -0.28
N SER A 208 19.93 -15.12 -0.95
CA SER A 208 20.16 -14.79 -2.36
C SER A 208 21.49 -14.10 -2.57
N ASP A 209 22.12 -14.30 -3.74
CA ASP A 209 23.08 -13.36 -4.25
C ASP A 209 22.39 -12.11 -4.76
N VAL A 210 22.98 -10.94 -4.52
CA VAL A 210 22.36 -9.66 -4.86
C VAL A 210 23.33 -8.77 -5.60
N THR A 211 22.90 -8.26 -6.76
CA THR A 211 23.60 -7.23 -7.53
C THR A 211 22.72 -5.98 -7.61
N VAL A 212 23.27 -4.82 -7.24
CA VAL A 212 22.59 -3.52 -7.40
C VAL A 212 23.22 -2.78 -8.58
N ILE A 213 22.39 -2.40 -9.55
CA ILE A 213 22.80 -1.59 -10.71
C ILE A 213 22.23 -0.18 -10.52
N GLN A 214 23.13 0.80 -10.48
CA GLN A 214 22.79 2.21 -10.28
C GLN A 214 23.40 3.05 -11.40
N SER A 215 22.59 3.92 -12.02
CA SER A 215 23.06 4.82 -13.08
C SER A 215 23.80 6.04 -12.55
N ALA A 216 23.51 6.47 -11.32
CA ALA A 216 24.20 7.58 -10.67
C ALA A 216 25.51 7.12 -9.98
N PRO A 217 26.50 8.01 -9.77
CA PRO A 217 27.81 7.66 -9.21
C PRO A 217 27.78 7.21 -7.75
N ARG A 218 26.68 7.43 -7.04
CA ARG A 218 26.50 7.05 -5.63
C ARG A 218 25.10 6.49 -5.39
N LEU A 219 24.98 5.63 -4.38
CA LEU A 219 23.68 5.18 -3.86
C LEU A 219 23.01 6.34 -3.10
N MET A 220 21.67 6.29 -2.94
CA MET A 220 20.89 7.25 -2.15
C MET A 220 21.08 8.72 -2.56
N MET A 221 21.21 9.01 -3.85
CA MET A 221 21.54 10.36 -4.35
C MET A 221 20.47 11.41 -4.09
N THR A 222 19.23 11.00 -3.89
CA THR A 222 18.04 11.88 -3.75
C THR A 222 17.50 11.97 -2.33
N GLU A 223 18.27 11.49 -1.36
CA GLU A 223 17.87 11.45 0.04
C GLU A 223 18.89 12.11 0.96
#